data_b2e0d58be2b6355e537fa8fbbf18cdfb
#
_entry.id   b2e0d58be2b6355e537fa8fbbf18cdfb
#
_cell.length_a   1.000
_cell.length_b   1.000
_cell.length_c   1.000
_cell.angle_alpha   90.00
_cell.angle_beta   90.00
_cell.angle_gamma   90.00
#
_symmetry.space_group_name_H-M   'P 1'
#
loop_
_entity.id
_entity.type
_entity.pdbx_description
1 polymer ?
#
loop_
_entity_poly.entity_id
_entity_poly.type
_entity_poly.pdbx_seq_one_letter_code
_entity_poly.pdbx_strand_id
1 'polypeptide(L)'
;NRDDLYDHLSALLNSGELQSAQADFSDEILAPIVSQEVWAAGVTYYRSRTARMEESEEAGGGSFYDRVYSAERPELFFKATAHRVAGPGKSVRIRRDSRWNVPEPELTLVVTRNAKIVGYTIGNDMSSRDIEGENPL
;
A
#
# COMPACT_ATOMS: atom_id res chain seq x y z
N ASN A 1 2.70 5.08 19.47
CA ASN A 1 1.39 5.00 18.83
C ASN A 1 0.51 6.12 19.41
N ARG A 2 0.32 7.20 18.65
CA ARG A 2 -0.41 8.40 19.08
C ARG A 2 -1.59 8.62 18.13
N ASP A 3 -2.78 8.74 18.67
CA ASP A 3 -3.99 9.06 17.90
C ASP A 3 -4.10 10.57 17.58
N ASP A 4 -3.31 11.38 18.29
CA ASP A 4 -3.21 12.83 18.21
C ASP A 4 -1.91 13.29 17.50
N LEU A 5 -1.39 12.49 16.57
CA LEU A 5 -0.07 12.75 15.97
C LEU A 5 0.00 14.13 15.30
N TYR A 6 -1.03 14.53 14.56
CA TYR A 6 -1.08 15.83 13.88
C TYR A 6 -1.02 16.99 14.88
N ASP A 7 -1.85 16.94 15.93
CA ASP A 7 -1.90 18.01 16.94
C ASP A 7 -0.59 18.10 17.72
N HIS A 8 0.00 16.95 18.04
CA HIS A 8 1.29 16.88 18.71
C HIS A 8 2.42 17.49 17.86
N LEU A 9 2.53 17.13 16.58
CA LEU A 9 3.54 17.68 15.69
C LEU A 9 3.33 19.19 15.46
N SER A 10 2.07 19.62 15.33
CA SER A 10 1.73 21.04 15.19
C SER A 10 2.13 21.83 16.45
N ALA A 11 1.89 21.28 17.63
CA ALA A 11 2.31 21.90 18.89
C ALA A 11 3.84 22.02 18.98
N LEU A 12 4.58 20.97 18.60
CA LEU A 12 6.05 21.00 18.57
C LEU A 12 6.61 22.04 17.59
N LEU A 13 6.01 22.13 16.40
CA LEU A 13 6.41 23.15 15.42
C LEU A 13 6.18 24.57 15.94
N ASN A 14 5.08 24.80 16.65
CA ASN A 14 4.73 26.13 17.20
C ASN A 14 5.47 26.48 18.49
N SER A 15 6.03 25.51 19.20
CA SER A 15 6.74 25.74 20.47
C SER A 15 8.12 26.37 20.28
N GLY A 16 8.69 26.30 19.08
CA GLY A 16 10.06 26.71 18.81
C GLY A 16 11.14 25.75 19.32
N GLU A 17 10.73 24.57 19.82
CA GLU A 17 11.67 23.55 20.29
C GLU A 17 12.38 22.81 19.15
N LEU A 18 11.77 22.80 17.96
CA LEU A 18 12.36 22.18 16.78
C LEU A 18 13.31 23.14 16.07
N GLN A 19 14.50 22.66 15.79
CA GLN A 19 15.47 23.40 14.98
C GLN A 19 15.29 23.08 13.50
N SER A 20 15.39 24.09 12.64
CA SER A 20 15.40 23.89 11.20
C SER A 20 16.66 23.14 10.78
N ALA A 21 16.50 22.04 10.05
CA ALA A 21 17.62 21.37 9.41
C ALA A 21 17.90 22.04 8.06
N GLN A 22 19.18 22.32 7.79
CA GLN A 22 19.64 22.93 6.53
C GLN A 22 20.19 21.91 5.53
N ALA A 23 20.11 20.62 5.85
CA ALA A 23 20.60 19.54 5.00
C ALA A 23 19.50 19.01 4.08
N ASP A 24 19.87 18.59 2.88
CA ASP A 24 19.00 17.79 2.02
C ASP A 24 19.03 16.34 2.48
N PHE A 25 17.89 15.84 2.95
CA PHE A 25 17.72 14.47 3.42
C PHE A 25 17.00 13.58 2.39
N SER A 26 16.87 14.02 1.15
CA SER A 26 16.08 13.29 0.13
C SER A 26 16.54 11.83 -0.05
N ASP A 27 17.85 11.58 0.04
CA ASP A 27 18.43 10.24 -0.09
C ASP A 27 18.34 9.39 1.19
N GLU A 28 17.98 10.02 2.32
CA GLU A 28 17.89 9.38 3.63
C GLU A 28 16.46 9.04 4.04
N ILE A 29 15.49 9.35 3.19
CA ILE A 29 14.09 9.06 3.48
C ILE A 29 13.89 7.55 3.54
N LEU A 30 13.37 7.08 4.67
CA LEU A 30 13.03 5.68 4.91
C LEU A 30 11.55 5.42 4.62
N ALA A 31 11.19 4.14 4.54
CA ALA A 31 9.79 3.76 4.57
C ALA A 31 9.13 4.27 5.86
N PRO A 32 7.86 4.75 5.83
CA PRO A 32 7.20 5.38 6.98
C PRO A 32 6.73 4.36 8.03
N ILE A 33 7.34 3.20 8.08
CA ILE A 33 7.02 2.11 9.01
C ILE A 33 8.29 1.49 9.59
N VAL A 34 8.19 0.95 10.80
CA VAL A 34 9.30 0.28 11.49
C VAL A 34 8.99 -1.21 11.70
N SER A 35 7.83 -1.53 12.27
CA SER A 35 7.41 -2.89 12.60
C SER A 35 5.95 -3.18 12.24
N GLN A 36 5.26 -2.21 11.66
CA GLN A 36 3.86 -2.34 11.28
C GLN A 36 3.72 -3.31 10.10
N GLU A 37 2.61 -4.00 10.06
CA GLU A 37 2.18 -4.76 8.90
C GLU A 37 1.58 -3.83 7.84
N VAL A 38 1.71 -4.24 6.59
CA VAL A 38 1.04 -3.61 5.44
C VAL A 38 -0.10 -4.52 5.01
N TRP A 39 -1.29 -3.96 4.95
CA TRP A 39 -2.49 -4.58 4.45
C TRP A 39 -2.93 -3.84 3.20
N ALA A 40 -3.36 -4.56 2.19
CA ALA A 40 -3.85 -4.00 0.95
C ALA A 40 -5.35 -4.22 0.80
N ALA A 41 -5.99 -3.36 0.02
CA ALA A 41 -7.39 -3.52 -0.37
C ALA A 41 -7.43 -3.99 -1.83
N GLY A 42 -8.10 -5.10 -2.09
CA GLY A 42 -8.25 -5.62 -3.45
C GLY A 42 -9.06 -4.68 -4.34
N VAL A 43 -8.64 -4.57 -5.59
CA VAL A 43 -9.39 -3.96 -6.71
C VAL A 43 -9.83 -2.51 -6.44
N THR A 44 -8.88 -1.62 -6.22
CA THR A 44 -9.14 -0.22 -5.88
C THR A 44 -9.44 0.68 -7.10
N TYR A 45 -9.14 0.23 -8.33
CA TYR A 45 -9.33 1.00 -9.57
C TYR A 45 -10.36 0.36 -10.50
N TYR A 46 -11.32 1.13 -11.01
CA TYR A 46 -12.28 0.65 -12.02
C TYR A 46 -11.60 0.13 -13.29
N ARG A 47 -10.48 0.72 -13.69
CA ARG A 47 -9.70 0.26 -14.84
C ARG A 47 -9.08 -1.13 -14.60
N SER A 48 -8.64 -1.40 -13.38
CA SER A 48 -8.14 -2.72 -12.98
C SER A 48 -9.24 -3.78 -13.01
N ARG A 49 -10.50 -3.40 -12.70
CA ARG A 49 -11.65 -4.28 -12.84
C ARG A 49 -11.79 -4.82 -14.26
N THR A 50 -11.80 -3.93 -15.25
CA THR A 50 -11.98 -4.33 -16.65
C THR A 50 -10.84 -5.24 -17.13
N ALA A 51 -9.59 -4.88 -16.80
CA ALA A 51 -8.43 -5.69 -17.15
C ALA A 51 -8.48 -7.08 -16.49
N ARG A 52 -8.84 -7.16 -15.20
CA ARG A 52 -8.96 -8.42 -14.47
C ARG A 52 -10.14 -9.28 -14.95
N MET A 53 -11.23 -8.66 -15.38
CA MET A 53 -12.34 -9.39 -15.99
C MET A 53 -11.92 -10.04 -17.31
N GLU A 54 -11.20 -9.30 -18.18
CA GLU A 54 -10.66 -9.82 -19.43
C GLU A 54 -9.67 -10.98 -19.19
N GLU A 55 -8.76 -10.82 -18.21
CA GLU A 55 -7.77 -11.83 -17.83
C GLU A 55 -8.38 -13.08 -17.20
N SER A 56 -9.48 -12.93 -16.47
CA SER A 56 -10.13 -14.04 -15.74
C SER A 56 -11.24 -14.73 -16.53
N GLU A 57 -11.68 -14.18 -17.65
CA GLU A 57 -12.66 -14.84 -18.53
C GLU A 57 -12.16 -16.21 -19.01
N GLU A 58 -10.88 -16.31 -19.35
CA GLU A 58 -10.24 -17.56 -19.76
C GLU A 58 -10.17 -18.60 -18.60
N ALA A 59 -10.12 -18.13 -17.35
CA ALA A 59 -10.04 -18.96 -16.15
C ALA A 59 -11.40 -19.18 -15.44
N GLY A 60 -12.50 -18.62 -15.99
CA GLY A 60 -13.85 -18.75 -15.39
C GLY A 60 -14.10 -17.88 -14.15
N GLY A 61 -13.22 -16.91 -13.87
CA GLY A 61 -13.22 -16.08 -12.65
C GLY A 61 -13.88 -14.70 -12.75
N GLY A 62 -14.44 -14.30 -13.89
CA GLY A 62 -14.99 -12.96 -14.13
C GLY A 62 -16.03 -12.49 -13.11
N SER A 63 -16.86 -13.40 -12.61
CA SER A 63 -17.89 -13.10 -11.61
C SER A 63 -17.34 -12.82 -10.21
N PHE A 64 -16.10 -13.22 -9.92
CA PHE A 64 -15.47 -13.01 -8.61
C PHE A 64 -15.14 -11.53 -8.39
N TYR A 65 -14.54 -10.91 -9.38
CA TYR A 65 -14.16 -9.49 -9.31
C TYR A 65 -15.37 -8.55 -9.25
N ASP A 66 -16.50 -8.91 -9.89
CA ASP A 66 -17.74 -8.15 -9.78
C ASP A 66 -18.28 -8.13 -8.34
N ARG A 67 -18.11 -9.21 -7.60
CA ARG A 67 -18.52 -9.30 -6.19
C ARG A 67 -17.68 -8.39 -5.30
N VAL A 68 -16.37 -8.28 -5.56
CA VAL A 68 -15.48 -7.40 -4.78
C VAL A 68 -15.92 -5.94 -4.91
N TYR A 69 -16.30 -5.49 -6.11
CA TYR A 69 -16.76 -4.12 -6.34
C TYR A 69 -18.13 -3.80 -5.74
N SER A 70 -19.01 -4.78 -5.67
CA SER A 70 -20.38 -4.61 -5.15
C SER A 70 -20.53 -5.00 -3.67
N ALA A 71 -19.47 -5.50 -3.05
CA ALA A 71 -19.49 -5.91 -1.66
C ALA A 71 -19.61 -4.72 -0.72
N GLU A 72 -20.37 -4.86 0.38
CA GLU A 72 -20.50 -3.84 1.43
C GLU A 72 -19.16 -3.57 2.16
N ARG A 73 -18.24 -4.52 2.12
CA ARG A 73 -16.94 -4.43 2.77
C ARG A 73 -15.84 -4.56 1.72
N PRO A 74 -14.78 -3.75 1.83
CA PRO A 74 -13.60 -3.92 0.98
C PRO A 74 -12.96 -5.28 1.26
N GLU A 75 -12.39 -5.88 0.23
CA GLU A 75 -11.46 -6.98 0.40
C GLU A 75 -10.17 -6.43 1.00
N LEU A 76 -9.78 -6.97 2.15
CA LEU A 76 -8.51 -6.62 2.80
C LEU A 76 -7.67 -7.89 2.93
N PHE A 77 -6.41 -7.79 2.54
CA PHE A 77 -5.48 -8.89 2.67
C PHE A 77 -4.12 -8.43 3.21
N PHE A 78 -3.42 -9.34 3.86
CA PHE A 78 -2.06 -9.11 4.32
C PHE A 78 -1.12 -9.02 3.12
N LYS A 79 -0.44 -7.88 2.96
CA LYS A 79 0.50 -7.66 1.87
C LYS A 79 1.95 -7.94 2.26
N ALA A 80 2.41 -7.33 3.33
CA ALA A 80 3.81 -7.43 3.71
C ALA A 80 4.07 -7.14 5.19
N THR A 81 5.14 -7.72 5.69
CA THR A 81 5.80 -7.26 6.92
C THR A 81 6.72 -6.08 6.62
N ALA A 82 7.01 -5.27 7.62
CA ALA A 82 7.79 -4.05 7.48
C ALA A 82 9.16 -4.25 6.79
N HIS A 83 9.85 -5.36 7.06
CA HIS A 83 11.16 -5.63 6.47
C HIS A 83 11.15 -5.93 4.97
N ARG A 84 9.97 -6.10 4.37
CA ARG A 84 9.79 -6.28 2.91
C ARG A 84 9.41 -5.00 2.19
N VAL A 85 9.16 -3.93 2.93
CA VAL A 85 8.79 -2.63 2.37
C VAL A 85 10.04 -1.86 1.98
N ALA A 86 10.13 -1.47 0.72
CA ALA A 86 11.18 -0.60 0.23
C ALA A 86 10.77 0.88 0.42
N GLY A 87 11.67 1.69 0.95
CA GLY A 87 11.50 3.13 1.04
C GLY A 87 11.70 3.83 -0.31
N PRO A 88 11.52 5.15 -0.37
CA PRO A 88 11.70 5.95 -1.57
C PRO A 88 13.07 5.72 -2.21
N GLY A 89 13.09 5.60 -3.54
CA GLY A 89 14.34 5.39 -4.30
C GLY A 89 15.01 4.02 -4.13
N LYS A 90 14.45 3.12 -3.32
CA LYS A 90 15.01 1.78 -3.12
C LYS A 90 14.42 0.78 -4.11
N SER A 91 15.21 -0.23 -4.46
CA SER A 91 14.81 -1.29 -5.38
C SER A 91 13.91 -2.30 -4.69
N VAL A 92 12.88 -2.76 -5.40
CA VAL A 92 12.07 -3.93 -5.04
C VAL A 92 12.56 -5.15 -5.80
N ARG A 93 12.33 -6.33 -5.23
CA ARG A 93 12.70 -7.60 -5.86
C ARG A 93 11.53 -8.17 -6.63
N ILE A 94 11.77 -8.50 -7.89
CA ILE A 94 10.85 -9.27 -8.72
C ILE A 94 11.12 -10.76 -8.54
N ARG A 95 10.08 -11.58 -8.48
CA ARG A 95 10.19 -13.04 -8.40
C ARG A 95 10.82 -13.60 -9.69
N ARG A 96 11.64 -14.60 -9.56
CA ARG A 96 12.30 -15.26 -10.72
C ARG A 96 11.33 -16.09 -11.57
N ASP A 97 10.27 -16.56 -10.94
CA ASP A 97 9.22 -17.40 -11.53
C ASP A 97 8.04 -16.59 -12.06
N SER A 98 8.09 -15.27 -11.98
CA SER A 98 7.09 -14.38 -12.56
C SER A 98 7.61 -13.70 -13.83
N ARG A 99 6.76 -13.64 -14.84
CA ARG A 99 7.02 -13.00 -16.13
C ARG A 99 6.26 -11.71 -16.35
N TRP A 100 5.26 -11.46 -15.51
CA TRP A 100 4.41 -10.27 -15.61
C TRP A 100 4.22 -9.63 -14.24
N ASN A 101 4.95 -8.55 -14.01
CA ASN A 101 4.93 -7.82 -12.76
C ASN A 101 4.46 -6.40 -13.01
N VAL A 102 3.51 -5.92 -12.20
CA VAL A 102 2.84 -4.64 -12.38
C VAL A 102 2.99 -3.80 -11.11
N PRO A 103 3.43 -2.53 -11.23
CA PRO A 103 3.33 -1.58 -10.16
C PRO A 103 1.89 -1.07 -10.02
N GLU A 104 1.38 -1.03 -8.81
CA GLU A 104 0.06 -0.50 -8.47
C GLU A 104 0.21 0.63 -7.44
N PRO A 105 0.40 1.88 -7.90
CA PRO A 105 0.49 3.02 -6.98
C PRO A 105 -0.87 3.28 -6.32
N GLU A 106 -0.86 3.38 -4.99
CA GLU A 106 -2.07 3.47 -4.19
C GLU A 106 -1.96 4.52 -3.08
N LEU A 107 -3.10 5.09 -2.71
CA LEU A 107 -3.20 5.88 -1.49
C LEU A 107 -3.09 4.95 -0.28
N THR A 108 -2.07 5.17 0.52
CA THR A 108 -1.82 4.39 1.72
C THR A 108 -2.17 5.19 2.98
N LEU A 109 -2.95 4.59 3.85
CA LEU A 109 -3.35 5.18 5.13
C LEU A 109 -2.44 4.68 6.25
N VAL A 110 -1.98 5.59 7.10
CA VAL A 110 -1.32 5.23 8.36
C VAL A 110 -2.36 5.22 9.46
N VAL A 111 -2.67 4.02 9.96
CA VAL A 111 -3.77 3.81 10.91
C VAL A 111 -3.20 3.36 12.25
N THR A 112 -3.68 3.94 13.35
CA THR A 112 -3.31 3.51 14.69
C THR A 112 -4.10 2.27 15.12
N ARG A 113 -3.67 1.62 16.20
CA ARG A 113 -4.40 0.48 16.79
C ARG A 113 -5.83 0.80 17.24
N ASN A 114 -6.15 2.08 17.39
CA ASN A 114 -7.48 2.57 17.75
C ASN A 114 -8.31 2.98 16.52
N ALA A 115 -7.90 2.50 15.32
CA ALA A 115 -8.54 2.79 14.04
C ALA A 115 -8.61 4.30 13.70
N LYS A 116 -7.60 5.08 14.13
CA LYS A 116 -7.46 6.49 13.76
C LYS A 116 -6.47 6.63 12.60
N ILE A 117 -6.88 7.35 11.56
CA ILE A 117 -5.98 7.74 10.47
C ILE A 117 -5.15 8.92 10.96
N VAL A 118 -3.83 8.75 10.97
CA VAL A 118 -2.88 9.76 11.45
C VAL A 118 -1.95 10.27 10.37
N GLY A 119 -2.04 9.72 9.17
CA GLY A 119 -1.25 10.16 8.03
C GLY A 119 -1.61 9.42 6.75
N TYR A 120 -1.08 9.94 5.65
CA TYR A 120 -1.23 9.41 4.31
C TYR A 120 0.13 9.35 3.62
N THR A 121 0.31 8.37 2.78
CA THR A 121 1.45 8.28 1.87
C THR A 121 1.01 7.63 0.56
N ILE A 122 1.90 7.60 -0.41
CA ILE A 122 1.71 6.81 -1.63
C ILE A 122 2.50 5.52 -1.45
N GLY A 123 1.81 4.41 -1.54
CA GLY A 123 2.39 3.08 -1.62
C GLY A 123 2.44 2.58 -3.05
N ASN A 124 3.12 1.46 -3.24
CA ASN A 124 3.13 0.74 -4.49
C ASN A 124 2.92 -0.74 -4.19
N ASP A 125 1.72 -1.22 -4.49
CA ASP A 125 1.38 -2.63 -4.35
C ASP A 125 1.93 -3.40 -5.56
N MET A 126 3.20 -3.82 -5.46
CA MET A 126 3.83 -4.62 -6.50
C MET A 126 3.18 -5.99 -6.61
N SER A 127 2.64 -6.31 -7.78
CA SER A 127 1.89 -7.53 -8.06
C SER A 127 2.54 -8.38 -9.13
N SER A 128 2.64 -9.68 -8.90
CA SER A 128 3.04 -10.69 -9.90
C SER A 128 1.77 -11.25 -10.56
N ARG A 129 1.31 -10.57 -11.60
CA ARG A 129 0.00 -10.80 -12.24
C ARG A 129 -0.20 -12.21 -12.77
N ASP A 130 0.81 -12.79 -13.36
CA ASP A 130 0.77 -14.16 -13.87
C ASP A 130 0.54 -15.18 -12.74
N ILE A 131 1.20 -15.00 -11.59
CA ILE A 131 1.03 -15.89 -10.42
C ILE A 131 -0.34 -15.66 -9.76
N GLU A 132 -0.75 -14.41 -9.62
CA GLU A 132 -2.05 -14.04 -9.08
C GLU A 132 -3.20 -14.57 -9.95
N GLY A 133 -3.03 -14.59 -11.28
CA GLY A 133 -3.99 -15.15 -12.21
C GLY A 133 -4.11 -16.68 -12.14
N GLU A 134 -3.01 -17.38 -11.80
CA GLU A 134 -3.03 -18.83 -11.61
C GLU A 134 -3.72 -19.23 -10.30
N ASN A 135 -3.53 -18.46 -9.25
CA ASN A 135 -4.12 -18.72 -7.93
C ASN A 135 -4.34 -17.41 -7.15
N PRO A 136 -5.54 -16.84 -7.22
CA PRO A 136 -5.86 -15.57 -6.56
C PRO A 136 -6.11 -15.69 -5.05
N LEU A 137 -5.98 -16.88 -4.45
CA LEU A 137 -6.20 -17.12 -3.02
C LEU A 137 -4.90 -17.27 -2.25
#